data_52bced957444219c4f79a9a467427329
#
_entry.id   52bced957444219c4f79a9a467427329
#
_cell.length_a   1.000
_cell.length_b   1.000
_cell.length_c   1.000
_cell.angle_alpha   90.00
_cell.angle_beta   90.00
_cell.angle_gamma   90.00
#
_symmetry.space_group_name_H-M   'P 1'
#
loop_
_entity.id
_entity.type
_entity.pdbx_description
1 polymer ?
#
loop_
_entity_poly.entity_id
_entity_poly.type
_entity_poly.pdbx_seq_one_letter_code
_entity_poly.pdbx_strand_id
1 'polypeptide(L)'
;TYTLTEDNEIQIHYEGTADQDTIVNMTNHSYFNLAGHEAGREALLDHKVQILAPEYTPVSDSEAIPTGEIAPVAGTPMDFQEPKKIGQDLEADFEQLKFGGGYDHNYALTRKKGAMRKAAAAEYEESGIVMEVYTDLPGMQFYIGNFIDNEKGKGGCIYEKRSGFCMETQYYPDACNQDSFESSVLKAGDKYDTTTVYKFSVKN
;
A
#
# COMPACT_ATOMS: atom_id res chain seq x y z
N THR A 1 4.89 -17.52 4.55
CA THR A 1 6.20 -17.57 5.25
C THR A 1 6.72 -16.17 5.47
N TYR A 2 7.17 -15.87 6.70
CA TYR A 2 7.88 -14.62 7.03
C TYR A 2 9.36 -14.93 7.24
N THR A 3 10.24 -14.17 6.60
CA THR A 3 11.70 -14.32 6.73
C THR A 3 12.30 -12.95 7.06
N LEU A 4 13.04 -12.88 8.18
CA LEU A 4 13.91 -11.75 8.48
C LEU A 4 15.31 -12.07 7.95
N THR A 5 15.83 -11.23 7.06
CA THR A 5 17.14 -11.44 6.44
C THR A 5 18.25 -10.62 7.14
N GLU A 6 19.50 -10.96 6.86
CA GLU A 6 20.66 -10.19 7.34
C GLU A 6 20.79 -8.81 6.65
N ASP A 7 20.06 -8.59 5.54
CA ASP A 7 19.99 -7.32 4.81
C ASP A 7 18.89 -6.37 5.33
N ASN A 8 18.38 -6.64 6.54
CA ASN A 8 17.27 -5.90 7.19
C ASN A 8 15.97 -5.93 6.38
N GLU A 9 15.65 -7.06 5.77
CA GLU A 9 14.42 -7.26 5.02
C GLU A 9 13.45 -8.14 5.80
N ILE A 10 12.18 -7.76 5.80
CA ILE A 10 11.06 -8.65 6.13
C ILE A 10 10.49 -9.12 4.79
N GLN A 11 10.78 -10.36 4.42
CA GLN A 11 10.20 -11.00 3.24
C GLN A 11 8.95 -11.77 3.64
N ILE A 12 7.86 -11.55 2.92
CA ILE A 12 6.59 -12.23 3.11
C ILE A 12 6.28 -12.99 1.83
N HIS A 13 6.42 -14.31 1.89
CA HIS A 13 6.15 -15.19 0.77
C HIS A 13 4.83 -15.91 0.97
N TYR A 14 3.96 -15.83 -0.04
CA TYR A 14 2.65 -16.44 -0.09
C TYR A 14 2.65 -17.57 -1.09
N GLU A 15 2.29 -18.77 -0.65
CA GLU A 15 2.09 -19.94 -1.49
C GLU A 15 0.74 -20.57 -1.19
N GLY A 16 0.06 -21.04 -2.23
CA GLY A 16 -1.19 -21.73 -2.10
C GLY A 16 -1.58 -22.48 -3.37
N THR A 17 -2.43 -23.47 -3.21
CA THR A 17 -3.09 -24.19 -4.29
C THR A 17 -4.57 -24.36 -3.96
N ALA A 18 -5.41 -24.51 -4.98
CA ALA A 18 -6.83 -24.77 -4.83
C ALA A 18 -7.24 -25.99 -5.66
N ASP A 19 -8.23 -26.74 -5.19
CA ASP A 19 -8.83 -27.89 -5.89
C ASP A 19 -9.96 -27.47 -6.84
N GLN A 20 -10.39 -26.21 -6.76
CA GLN A 20 -11.37 -25.58 -7.64
C GLN A 20 -10.91 -24.16 -7.99
N ASP A 21 -11.43 -23.60 -9.09
CA ASP A 21 -11.23 -22.19 -9.44
C ASP A 21 -11.70 -21.30 -8.30
N THR A 22 -10.84 -20.41 -7.83
CA THR A 22 -11.15 -19.51 -6.71
C THR A 22 -10.47 -18.16 -6.87
N ILE A 23 -10.97 -17.14 -6.18
CA ILE A 23 -10.32 -15.82 -6.12
C ILE A 23 -9.28 -15.84 -5.00
N VAL A 24 -8.05 -15.41 -5.32
CA VAL A 24 -6.98 -15.26 -4.34
C VAL A 24 -6.30 -13.90 -4.53
N ASN A 25 -6.35 -13.06 -3.51
CA ASN A 25 -5.65 -11.79 -3.48
C ASN A 25 -5.14 -11.54 -2.06
N MET A 26 -3.99 -12.15 -1.74
CA MET A 26 -3.39 -12.03 -0.41
C MET A 26 -2.50 -10.80 -0.35
N THR A 27 -2.60 -10.06 0.75
CA THR A 27 -1.74 -8.93 1.06
C THR A 27 -1.26 -8.97 2.51
N ASN A 28 -0.45 -8.00 2.90
CA ASN A 28 -0.05 -7.75 4.28
C ASN A 28 -0.52 -6.35 4.70
N HIS A 29 -1.34 -6.28 5.73
CA HIS A 29 -1.95 -5.04 6.23
C HIS A 29 -1.21 -4.51 7.47
N SER A 30 0.12 -4.46 7.41
CA SER A 30 0.92 -3.87 8.49
C SER A 30 0.83 -2.35 8.47
N TYR A 31 0.60 -1.77 9.65
CA TYR A 31 0.65 -0.33 9.86
C TYR A 31 2.07 0.08 10.25
N PHE A 32 2.62 1.08 9.57
CA PHE A 32 3.94 1.62 9.82
C PHE A 32 3.86 3.07 10.30
N ASN A 33 4.75 3.42 11.22
CA ASN A 33 5.11 4.80 11.57
C ASN A 33 6.60 4.81 11.88
N LEU A 34 7.41 5.36 10.97
CA LEU A 34 8.88 5.33 11.08
C LEU A 34 9.42 6.31 12.13
N ALA A 35 8.56 7.16 12.69
CA ALA A 35 8.86 7.99 13.86
C ALA A 35 8.71 7.21 15.20
N GLY A 36 8.12 6.01 15.14
CA GLY A 36 7.76 5.20 16.30
C GLY A 36 6.25 5.04 16.46
N HIS A 37 5.82 3.93 17.08
CA HIS A 37 4.39 3.60 17.15
C HIS A 37 3.55 4.59 17.99
N GLU A 38 4.18 5.38 18.85
CA GLU A 38 3.51 6.38 19.70
C GLU A 38 3.54 7.80 19.10
N ALA A 39 4.18 7.98 17.94
CA ALA A 39 4.43 9.31 17.39
C ALA A 39 3.16 10.02 16.85
N GLY A 40 2.09 9.27 16.61
CA GLY A 40 0.78 9.82 16.27
C GLY A 40 0.68 10.41 14.86
N ARG A 41 -0.39 11.19 14.67
CA ARG A 41 -0.80 11.72 13.36
C ARG A 41 0.20 12.70 12.76
N GLU A 42 0.68 13.66 13.54
CA GLU A 42 1.53 14.76 13.01
C GLU A 42 2.83 14.18 12.42
N ALA A 43 3.46 13.25 13.12
CA ALA A 43 4.64 12.57 12.62
C ALA A 43 4.32 11.73 11.36
N LEU A 44 3.14 11.07 11.33
CA LEU A 44 2.72 10.33 10.14
C LEU A 44 2.65 11.23 8.90
N LEU A 45 2.01 12.40 9.01
CA LEU A 45 1.82 13.31 7.89
C LEU A 45 3.14 13.92 7.38
N ASP A 46 4.17 13.92 8.20
CA ASP A 46 5.51 14.40 7.84
C ASP A 46 6.39 13.36 7.14
N HIS A 47 6.00 12.09 7.11
CA HIS A 47 6.71 11.07 6.32
C HIS A 47 6.74 11.47 4.86
N LYS A 48 7.92 11.39 4.24
CA LYS A 48 8.07 11.51 2.79
C LYS A 48 7.84 10.12 2.17
N VAL A 49 6.93 10.07 1.22
CA VAL A 49 6.58 8.84 0.50
C VAL A 49 6.85 9.02 -0.99
N GLN A 50 7.42 8.01 -1.62
CA GLN A 50 7.52 7.84 -3.06
C GLN A 50 6.80 6.56 -3.47
N ILE A 51 5.99 6.61 -4.53
CA ILE A 51 5.32 5.45 -5.12
C ILE A 51 5.67 5.42 -6.61
N LEU A 52 6.30 4.34 -7.05
CA LEU A 52 6.80 4.19 -8.42
C LEU A 52 5.67 3.67 -9.34
N ALA A 53 4.55 4.37 -9.33
CA ALA A 53 3.38 4.08 -10.15
C ALA A 53 2.91 5.35 -10.88
N PRO A 54 2.81 5.32 -12.21
CA PRO A 54 2.30 6.47 -12.98
C PRO A 54 0.77 6.57 -12.96
N GLU A 55 0.07 5.55 -12.44
CA GLU A 55 -1.38 5.41 -12.50
C GLU A 55 -1.92 4.82 -11.19
N TYR A 56 -3.22 4.97 -10.99
CA TYR A 56 -3.97 4.40 -9.87
C TYR A 56 -5.37 3.95 -10.34
N THR A 57 -6.11 3.21 -9.53
CA THR A 57 -7.48 2.82 -9.82
C THR A 57 -8.45 3.73 -9.05
N PRO A 58 -9.19 4.65 -9.74
CA PRO A 58 -10.20 5.46 -9.10
C PRO A 58 -11.34 4.61 -8.51
N VAL A 59 -11.92 5.09 -7.41
CA VAL A 59 -13.10 4.49 -6.78
C VAL A 59 -14.37 5.28 -7.11
N SER A 60 -15.53 4.60 -7.09
CA SER A 60 -16.81 5.20 -7.48
C SER A 60 -17.39 6.16 -6.42
N ASP A 61 -17.14 5.85 -5.14
CA ASP A 61 -17.70 6.55 -3.99
C ASP A 61 -17.01 6.12 -2.70
N SER A 62 -17.60 6.40 -1.54
CA SER A 62 -17.08 6.06 -0.22
C SER A 62 -17.12 4.57 0.14
N GLU A 63 -17.71 3.73 -0.69
CA GLU A 63 -17.61 2.26 -0.55
C GLU A 63 -16.27 1.73 -1.10
N ALA A 64 -15.49 2.61 -1.75
CA ALA A 64 -14.14 2.35 -2.25
C ALA A 64 -14.03 1.21 -3.28
N ILE A 65 -15.10 0.96 -4.05
CA ILE A 65 -15.10 0.00 -5.14
C ILE A 65 -14.46 0.64 -6.39
N PRO A 66 -13.43 0.06 -7.00
CA PRO A 66 -12.84 0.58 -8.23
C PRO A 66 -13.83 0.68 -9.37
N THR A 67 -13.72 1.75 -10.16
CA THR A 67 -14.58 1.98 -11.35
C THR A 67 -14.23 1.07 -12.54
N GLY A 68 -13.08 0.38 -12.49
CA GLY A 68 -12.49 -0.34 -13.63
C GLY A 68 -11.58 0.55 -14.50
N GLU A 69 -11.53 1.84 -14.23
CA GLU A 69 -10.59 2.76 -14.84
C GLU A 69 -9.18 2.61 -14.22
N ILE A 70 -8.16 2.91 -15.01
CA ILE A 70 -6.79 3.09 -14.55
C ILE A 70 -6.36 4.48 -15.01
N ALA A 71 -6.37 5.43 -14.08
CA ALA A 71 -6.16 6.85 -14.34
C ALA A 71 -4.74 7.31 -14.01
N PRO A 72 -4.20 8.33 -14.71
CA PRO A 72 -2.87 8.86 -14.40
C PRO A 72 -2.87 9.59 -13.05
N VAL A 73 -1.76 9.47 -12.30
CA VAL A 73 -1.56 10.24 -11.06
C VAL A 73 -1.10 11.66 -11.36
N ALA A 74 -0.44 11.88 -12.48
CA ALA A 74 0.18 13.16 -12.84
C ALA A 74 -0.79 14.33 -12.80
N GLY A 75 -0.40 15.40 -12.11
CA GLY A 75 -1.21 16.60 -11.95
C GLY A 75 -2.37 16.47 -10.94
N THR A 76 -2.40 15.40 -10.16
CA THR A 76 -3.39 15.16 -9.10
C THR A 76 -2.71 15.05 -7.73
N PRO A 77 -3.47 15.15 -6.62
CA PRO A 77 -2.95 14.86 -5.27
C PRO A 77 -2.39 13.43 -5.11
N MET A 78 -2.81 12.51 -5.99
CA MET A 78 -2.34 11.11 -5.99
C MET A 78 -0.91 10.94 -6.50
N ASP A 79 -0.27 11.98 -7.05
CA ASP A 79 1.08 11.88 -7.60
C ASP A 79 2.15 11.82 -6.50
N PHE A 80 2.68 10.63 -6.26
CA PHE A 80 3.82 10.35 -5.39
C PHE A 80 5.05 9.83 -6.17
N GLN A 81 5.11 10.07 -7.48
CA GLN A 81 6.27 9.61 -8.27
C GLN A 81 7.57 10.28 -7.80
N GLU A 82 7.51 11.54 -7.40
CA GLU A 82 8.57 12.20 -6.65
C GLU A 82 8.26 12.17 -5.15
N PRO A 83 9.28 12.02 -4.28
CA PRO A 83 9.05 11.98 -2.83
C PRO A 83 8.37 13.24 -2.32
N LYS A 84 7.23 13.10 -1.65
CA LYS A 84 6.52 14.21 -0.98
C LYS A 84 5.96 13.80 0.37
N LYS A 85 5.69 14.78 1.24
CA LYS A 85 5.05 14.51 2.53
C LYS A 85 3.64 13.98 2.34
N ILE A 86 3.23 13.00 3.16
CA ILE A 86 1.86 12.46 3.15
C ILE A 86 0.82 13.57 3.33
N GLY A 87 1.10 14.52 4.22
CA GLY A 87 0.20 15.63 4.52
C GLY A 87 0.13 16.73 3.46
N GLN A 88 1.03 16.73 2.45
CA GLN A 88 1.20 17.88 1.54
C GLN A 88 -0.08 18.24 0.78
N ASP A 89 -0.75 17.27 0.20
CA ASP A 89 -1.94 17.49 -0.65
C ASP A 89 -3.20 16.85 -0.06
N LEU A 90 -3.15 16.41 1.21
CA LEU A 90 -4.21 15.61 1.83
C LEU A 90 -5.55 16.36 1.95
N GLU A 91 -5.50 17.68 2.08
CA GLU A 91 -6.70 18.53 2.20
C GLU A 91 -7.10 19.18 0.84
N ALA A 92 -6.52 18.71 -0.27
CA ALA A 92 -6.88 19.21 -1.60
C ALA A 92 -8.34 18.90 -1.93
N ASP A 93 -8.99 19.80 -2.66
CA ASP A 93 -10.36 19.60 -3.18
C ASP A 93 -10.35 18.59 -4.34
N PHE A 94 -10.19 17.33 -4.01
CA PHE A 94 -10.12 16.22 -4.94
C PHE A 94 -11.08 15.11 -4.54
N GLU A 95 -11.92 14.68 -5.47
CA GLU A 95 -13.02 13.75 -5.22
C GLU A 95 -12.56 12.44 -4.60
N GLN A 96 -11.47 11.87 -5.11
CA GLN A 96 -10.95 10.60 -4.63
C GLN A 96 -10.47 10.68 -3.17
N LEU A 97 -9.86 11.79 -2.75
CA LEU A 97 -9.53 12.00 -1.34
C LEU A 97 -10.77 12.10 -0.45
N LYS A 98 -11.88 12.66 -0.98
CA LYS A 98 -13.16 12.70 -0.24
C LYS A 98 -13.73 11.30 -0.08
N PHE A 99 -13.73 10.48 -1.14
CA PHE A 99 -14.23 9.12 -1.10
C PHE A 99 -13.47 8.23 -0.13
N GLY A 100 -12.13 8.23 -0.17
CA GLY A 100 -11.29 7.46 0.74
C GLY A 100 -11.16 8.04 2.15
N GLY A 101 -11.72 9.24 2.39
CA GLY A 101 -11.47 9.98 3.64
C GLY A 101 -10.00 10.39 3.81
N GLY A 102 -9.23 10.40 2.72
CA GLY A 102 -7.80 10.58 2.58
C GLY A 102 -7.24 9.60 1.55
N TYR A 103 -5.93 9.31 1.60
CA TYR A 103 -5.35 8.27 0.75
C TYR A 103 -5.81 6.88 1.21
N ASP A 104 -6.47 6.16 0.32
CA ASP A 104 -6.91 4.77 0.44
C ASP A 104 -7.17 4.21 -0.96
N HIS A 105 -6.10 4.11 -1.77
CA HIS A 105 -6.22 3.78 -3.18
C HIS A 105 -5.17 2.79 -3.62
N ASN A 106 -5.54 1.97 -4.59
CA ASN A 106 -4.62 1.07 -5.27
C ASN A 106 -3.81 1.83 -6.34
N TYR A 107 -2.51 1.79 -6.22
CA TYR A 107 -1.56 2.31 -7.22
C TYR A 107 -1.19 1.20 -8.21
N ALA A 108 -1.31 1.51 -9.50
CA ALA A 108 -1.03 0.59 -10.58
C ALA A 108 0.48 0.58 -10.91
N LEU A 109 1.23 -0.32 -10.26
CA LEU A 109 2.67 -0.47 -10.46
C LEU A 109 2.98 -1.02 -11.86
N THR A 110 2.13 -1.91 -12.33
CA THR A 110 2.16 -2.52 -13.66
C THR A 110 0.81 -3.15 -13.96
N ARG A 111 0.59 -3.56 -15.21
CA ARG A 111 -0.67 -4.18 -15.63
C ARG A 111 -0.77 -5.66 -15.24
N LYS A 112 0.33 -6.31 -14.94
CA LYS A 112 0.37 -7.75 -14.64
C LYS A 112 1.44 -8.06 -13.61
N LYS A 113 1.22 -9.15 -12.86
CA LYS A 113 2.23 -9.80 -12.05
C LYS A 113 3.49 -10.07 -12.89
N GLY A 114 4.66 -9.91 -12.30
CA GLY A 114 5.91 -10.05 -13.04
C GLY A 114 7.13 -10.23 -12.15
N ALA A 115 8.27 -9.74 -12.61
CA ALA A 115 9.50 -9.77 -11.81
C ALA A 115 9.39 -8.88 -10.56
N MET A 116 10.11 -9.26 -9.51
CA MET A 116 10.30 -8.45 -8.31
C MET A 116 10.83 -7.05 -8.69
N ARG A 117 10.19 -6.01 -8.16
CA ARG A 117 10.58 -4.62 -8.39
C ARG A 117 10.31 -3.76 -7.17
N LYS A 118 11.03 -2.66 -7.06
CA LYS A 118 10.71 -1.62 -6.08
C LYS A 118 9.36 -0.98 -6.45
N ALA A 119 8.46 -0.94 -5.50
CA ALA A 119 7.12 -0.35 -5.63
C ALA A 119 7.06 1.05 -5.00
N ALA A 120 7.67 1.19 -3.82
CA ALA A 120 7.58 2.42 -3.04
C ALA A 120 8.78 2.58 -2.10
N ALA A 121 8.89 3.77 -1.54
CA ALA A 121 9.71 4.07 -0.37
C ALA A 121 8.99 5.04 0.55
N ALA A 122 9.26 4.93 1.85
CA ALA A 122 8.86 5.89 2.86
C ALA A 122 10.06 6.23 3.74
N GLU A 123 10.16 7.49 4.17
CA GLU A 123 11.21 7.94 5.09
C GLU A 123 10.66 8.92 6.11
N TYR A 124 11.25 8.91 7.30
CA TYR A 124 11.01 9.92 8.30
C TYR A 124 12.36 10.56 8.69
N GLU A 125 12.46 11.88 8.46
CA GLU A 125 13.74 12.59 8.49
C GLU A 125 14.37 12.58 9.90
N GLU A 126 13.57 12.77 10.95
CA GLU A 126 14.09 12.88 12.33
C GLU A 126 14.64 11.53 12.85
N SER A 127 14.03 10.40 12.49
CA SER A 127 14.54 9.09 12.86
C SER A 127 15.65 8.58 11.93
N GLY A 128 15.74 9.14 10.72
CA GLY A 128 16.58 8.66 9.63
C GLY A 128 16.14 7.32 9.05
N ILE A 129 15.06 6.72 9.55
CA ILE A 129 14.60 5.40 9.08
C ILE A 129 13.98 5.53 7.68
N VAL A 130 14.41 4.62 6.80
CA VAL A 130 13.86 4.45 5.45
C VAL A 130 13.30 3.04 5.34
N MET A 131 12.10 2.93 4.78
CA MET A 131 11.49 1.67 4.37
C MET A 131 11.30 1.66 2.85
N GLU A 132 11.77 0.62 2.19
CA GLU A 132 11.53 0.35 0.77
C GLU A 132 10.62 -0.86 0.63
N VAL A 133 9.69 -0.80 -0.32
CA VAL A 133 8.76 -1.90 -0.60
C VAL A 133 9.06 -2.48 -1.97
N TYR A 134 9.19 -3.80 -2.03
CA TYR A 134 9.37 -4.54 -3.27
C TYR A 134 8.29 -5.60 -3.41
N THR A 135 7.87 -5.88 -4.65
CA THR A 135 6.84 -6.88 -4.94
C THR A 135 6.93 -7.37 -6.38
N ASP A 136 6.40 -8.57 -6.62
CA ASP A 136 6.10 -9.13 -7.94
C ASP A 136 4.64 -8.90 -8.37
N LEU A 137 3.80 -8.37 -7.47
CA LEU A 137 2.37 -8.10 -7.71
C LEU A 137 2.13 -6.80 -8.51
N PRO A 138 0.99 -6.68 -9.22
CA PRO A 138 0.73 -5.58 -10.13
C PRO A 138 0.36 -4.26 -9.44
N GLY A 139 -0.14 -4.29 -8.22
CA GLY A 139 -0.65 -3.13 -7.50
C GLY A 139 -0.16 -3.03 -6.07
N MET A 140 -0.43 -1.87 -5.49
CA MET A 140 -0.18 -1.60 -4.08
C MET A 140 -1.22 -0.61 -3.56
N GLN A 141 -1.97 -1.00 -2.53
CA GLN A 141 -2.80 -0.07 -1.78
C GLN A 141 -1.91 0.82 -0.93
N PHE A 142 -2.15 2.13 -1.01
CA PHE A 142 -1.58 3.10 -0.08
C PHE A 142 -2.71 3.65 0.79
N TYR A 143 -2.67 3.31 2.07
CA TYR A 143 -3.67 3.68 3.07
C TYR A 143 -3.00 4.36 4.26
N ILE A 144 -3.58 5.43 4.75
CA ILE A 144 -2.99 6.26 5.82
C ILE A 144 -3.75 6.20 7.15
N GLY A 145 -4.47 5.12 7.41
CA GLY A 145 -5.15 4.93 8.68
C GLY A 145 -6.36 5.86 8.89
N ASN A 146 -7.10 6.19 7.84
CA ASN A 146 -8.22 7.14 7.87
C ASN A 146 -9.34 6.73 8.82
N PHE A 147 -9.49 5.43 9.11
CA PHE A 147 -10.57 4.85 9.90
C PHE A 147 -10.10 4.28 11.25
N ILE A 148 -8.85 4.52 11.65
CA ILE A 148 -8.40 4.19 13.01
C ILE A 148 -9.15 5.10 13.99
N ASP A 149 -9.80 4.51 15.00
CA ASP A 149 -10.60 5.23 15.98
C ASP A 149 -10.21 4.85 17.42
N ASN A 150 -9.24 5.56 17.96
CA ASN A 150 -8.81 5.46 19.36
C ASN A 150 -8.49 4.02 19.82
N GLU A 151 -7.81 3.26 18.96
CA GLU A 151 -7.43 1.88 19.22
C GLU A 151 -6.37 1.78 20.32
N LYS A 152 -6.61 0.89 21.30
CA LYS A 152 -5.66 0.63 22.37
C LYS A 152 -4.49 -0.20 21.87
N GLY A 153 -3.31 0.38 21.87
CA GLY A 153 -2.06 -0.25 21.44
C GLY A 153 -1.20 -0.76 22.59
N LYS A 154 -0.01 -1.22 22.23
CA LYS A 154 1.01 -1.66 23.20
C LYS A 154 1.48 -0.50 24.08
N GLY A 155 1.88 -0.83 25.34
CA GLY A 155 2.33 0.18 26.30
C GLY A 155 1.26 1.12 26.81
N GLY A 156 -0.03 0.92 26.44
CA GLY A 156 -1.13 1.83 26.79
C GLY A 156 -1.28 3.01 25.84
N CYS A 157 -0.53 3.04 24.74
CA CYS A 157 -0.69 4.01 23.68
C CYS A 157 -2.07 3.93 23.04
N ILE A 158 -2.61 5.06 22.63
CA ILE A 158 -3.86 5.14 21.87
C ILE A 158 -3.50 5.53 20.43
N TYR A 159 -3.91 4.68 19.49
CA TYR A 159 -3.76 4.98 18.07
C TYR A 159 -4.99 5.71 17.56
N GLU A 160 -4.78 6.95 17.14
CA GLU A 160 -5.82 7.83 16.60
C GLU A 160 -5.85 7.73 15.08
N LYS A 161 -6.85 8.39 14.48
CA LYS A 161 -6.94 8.56 13.04
C LYS A 161 -5.62 9.04 12.45
N ARG A 162 -5.10 8.30 11.46
CA ARG A 162 -3.84 8.61 10.78
C ARG A 162 -2.61 8.51 11.70
N SER A 163 -2.57 7.49 12.56
CA SER A 163 -1.38 7.17 13.38
C SER A 163 -0.43 6.19 12.71
N GLY A 164 -0.81 5.60 11.58
CA GLY A 164 -0.01 4.65 10.82
C GLY A 164 -0.43 4.61 9.36
N PHE A 165 0.49 4.25 8.46
CA PHE A 165 0.20 4.01 7.05
C PHE A 165 0.45 2.57 6.66
N CYS A 166 -0.21 2.10 5.60
CA CYS A 166 -0.04 0.77 5.03
C CYS A 166 0.41 0.88 3.57
N MET A 167 1.25 -0.06 3.15
CA MET A 167 1.67 -0.29 1.77
C MET A 167 1.42 -1.76 1.45
N GLU A 168 0.24 -2.05 0.88
CA GLU A 168 -0.30 -3.39 0.73
C GLU A 168 -0.19 -3.84 -0.71
N THR A 169 0.80 -4.64 -1.02
CA THR A 169 0.98 -5.15 -2.39
C THR A 169 -0.07 -6.21 -2.70
N GLN A 170 -0.65 -6.15 -3.91
CA GLN A 170 -1.85 -6.92 -4.23
C GLN A 170 -2.11 -7.02 -5.74
N TYR A 171 -3.02 -7.91 -6.17
CA TYR A 171 -3.80 -7.69 -7.38
C TYR A 171 -4.74 -6.50 -7.15
N TYR A 172 -5.18 -5.84 -8.21
CA TYR A 172 -6.09 -4.71 -8.06
C TYR A 172 -7.39 -5.15 -7.36
N PRO A 173 -7.93 -4.34 -6.45
CA PRO A 173 -9.22 -4.63 -5.84
C PRO A 173 -10.31 -4.80 -6.91
N ASP A 174 -11.27 -5.67 -6.65
CA ASP A 174 -12.37 -6.02 -7.57
C ASP A 174 -11.95 -6.60 -8.95
N ALA A 175 -10.70 -7.09 -9.07
CA ALA A 175 -10.17 -7.59 -10.34
C ALA A 175 -10.97 -8.74 -10.96
N CYS A 176 -11.76 -9.47 -10.18
CA CYS A 176 -12.60 -10.54 -10.68
C CYS A 176 -13.84 -10.04 -11.46
N ASN A 177 -14.22 -8.76 -11.29
CA ASN A 177 -15.37 -8.13 -11.94
C ASN A 177 -14.95 -7.08 -12.99
N GLN A 178 -13.64 -6.82 -13.17
CA GLN A 178 -13.11 -5.77 -14.04
C GLN A 178 -12.27 -6.37 -15.16
N ASP A 179 -12.80 -6.41 -16.38
CA ASP A 179 -12.11 -6.97 -17.55
C ASP A 179 -10.77 -6.24 -17.88
N SER A 180 -10.62 -5.00 -17.46
CA SER A 180 -9.41 -4.19 -17.65
C SER A 180 -8.27 -4.55 -16.70
N PHE A 181 -8.55 -5.31 -15.63
CA PHE A 181 -7.58 -5.69 -14.61
C PHE A 181 -7.07 -7.12 -14.84
N GLU A 182 -5.85 -7.40 -14.38
CA GLU A 182 -5.36 -8.76 -14.32
C GLU A 182 -6.21 -9.56 -13.33
N SER A 183 -6.77 -10.67 -13.79
CA SER A 183 -7.64 -11.53 -12.97
C SER A 183 -6.88 -12.10 -11.76
N SER A 184 -7.50 -12.01 -10.59
CA SER A 184 -7.04 -12.65 -9.36
C SER A 184 -7.56 -14.09 -9.19
N VAL A 185 -8.13 -14.69 -10.24
CA VAL A 185 -8.62 -16.07 -10.22
C VAL A 185 -7.46 -17.04 -10.31
N LEU A 186 -7.30 -17.87 -9.28
CA LEU A 186 -6.42 -19.02 -9.27
C LEU A 186 -7.18 -20.22 -9.85
N LYS A 187 -6.67 -20.81 -10.93
CA LYS A 187 -7.26 -22.00 -11.51
C LYS A 187 -6.99 -23.25 -10.67
N ALA A 188 -7.90 -24.21 -10.73
CA ALA A 188 -7.73 -25.50 -10.06
C ALA A 188 -6.40 -26.16 -10.44
N GLY A 189 -5.59 -26.48 -9.45
CA GLY A 189 -4.28 -27.09 -9.63
C GLY A 189 -3.13 -26.13 -9.93
N ASP A 190 -3.41 -24.85 -10.21
CA ASP A 190 -2.37 -23.83 -10.33
C ASP A 190 -1.79 -23.43 -8.96
N LYS A 191 -0.59 -22.89 -8.97
CA LYS A 191 0.09 -22.39 -7.77
C LYS A 191 -0.05 -20.88 -7.66
N TYR A 192 -0.60 -20.39 -6.54
CA TYR A 192 -0.43 -19.01 -6.11
C TYR A 192 0.98 -18.88 -5.52
N ASP A 193 1.75 -17.92 -5.98
CA ASP A 193 3.15 -17.75 -5.56
C ASP A 193 3.52 -16.29 -5.73
N THR A 194 3.58 -15.53 -4.62
CA THR A 194 3.88 -14.09 -4.64
C THR A 194 4.74 -13.70 -3.45
N THR A 195 5.50 -12.62 -3.58
CA THR A 195 6.38 -12.14 -2.53
C THR A 195 6.28 -10.63 -2.37
N THR A 196 6.23 -10.19 -1.11
CA THR A 196 6.37 -8.79 -0.69
C THR A 196 7.60 -8.68 0.18
N VAL A 197 8.38 -7.61 0.00
CA VAL A 197 9.56 -7.32 0.83
C VAL A 197 9.47 -5.90 1.38
N TYR A 198 9.61 -5.77 2.69
CA TYR A 198 9.88 -4.50 3.36
C TYR A 198 11.33 -4.47 3.79
N LYS A 199 12.11 -3.59 3.17
CA LYS A 199 13.54 -3.41 3.46
C LYS A 199 13.77 -2.13 4.23
N PHE A 200 14.50 -2.24 5.34
CA PHE A 200 14.78 -1.10 6.23
C PHE A 200 16.25 -0.69 6.19
N SER A 201 16.47 0.61 6.23
CA SER A 201 17.79 1.21 6.35
C SER A 201 17.73 2.51 7.17
N VAL A 202 18.90 3.07 7.48
CA VAL A 202 19.00 4.37 8.16
C VAL A 202 19.86 5.29 7.29
N LYS A 203 19.34 6.49 7.00
CA LYS A 203 20.13 7.58 6.41
C LYS A 203 20.96 8.25 7.53
N ASN A 204 22.25 8.40 7.28
CA ASN A 204 23.18 9.16 8.15
C ASN A 204 23.07 10.65 7.85
#